data_cd462ec2fc36ee8f2c1c0b8ddc482de4
#
_entry.id   cd462ec2fc36ee8f2c1c0b8ddc482de4
#
_cell.length_a   1.000
_cell.length_b   1.000
_cell.length_c   1.000
_cell.angle_alpha   90.00
_cell.angle_beta   90.00
_cell.angle_gamma   90.00
#
_symmetry.space_group_name_H-M   'P 1'
#
loop_
_entity.id
_entity.type
_entity.pdbx_description
1 polymer ?
#
loop_
_entity_poly.entity_id
_entity_poly.type
_entity_poly.pdbx_seq_one_letter_code
_entity_poly.pdbx_strand_id
1 'polypeptide(L)'
;MHNYRRKVYALDLPSRAKSVYFYLLDRCDKDMKCFPGIKTISRHLSISESTVRRAIKDLENAKLIRKEIRVRGNGTFSSNTYYLI
;
A
#
# COMPACT_ATOMS: atom_id res chain seq x y z
N MET A 1 14.44 16.27 1.33
CA MET A 1 13.98 15.04 1.99
C MET A 1 12.46 14.96 1.95
N HIS A 2 11.92 13.87 1.46
CA HIS A 2 10.47 13.68 1.41
C HIS A 2 9.91 13.40 2.79
N ASN A 3 8.85 14.10 3.14
CA ASN A 3 8.11 13.81 4.35
C ASN A 3 6.81 13.09 3.95
N TYR A 4 6.87 11.78 3.84
CA TYR A 4 5.75 10.95 3.39
C TYR A 4 4.54 11.07 4.31
N ARG A 5 4.76 11.14 5.62
CA ARG A 5 3.67 11.25 6.58
C ARG A 5 2.93 12.57 6.45
N ARG A 6 3.66 13.67 6.36
CA ARG A 6 3.06 15.00 6.23
C ARG A 6 2.26 15.13 4.94
N LYS A 7 2.77 14.55 3.86
CA LYS A 7 2.09 14.55 2.57
C LYS A 7 0.69 13.93 2.70
N VAL A 8 0.59 12.82 3.41
CA VAL A 8 -0.68 12.09 3.57
C VAL A 8 -1.63 12.83 4.50
N TYR A 9 -1.13 13.42 5.57
CA TYR A 9 -1.98 14.19 6.48
C TYR A 9 -2.59 15.41 5.81
N ALA A 10 -1.91 15.96 4.82
CA ALA A 10 -2.38 17.15 4.10
C ALA A 10 -3.48 16.83 3.09
N LEU A 11 -3.69 15.55 2.76
CA LEU A 11 -4.67 15.13 1.77
C LEU A 11 -5.97 14.69 2.42
N ASP A 12 -7.07 14.96 1.73
CA ASP A 12 -8.39 14.52 2.17
C ASP A 12 -8.64 13.09 1.70
N LEU A 13 -8.14 12.14 2.48
CA LEU A 13 -8.25 10.72 2.17
C LEU A 13 -9.07 10.00 3.23
N PRO A 14 -9.78 8.91 2.85
CA PRO A 14 -10.45 8.07 3.84
C PRO A 14 -9.46 7.52 4.88
N SER A 15 -9.95 7.31 6.10
CA SER A 15 -9.12 6.74 7.17
C SER A 15 -8.45 5.44 6.75
N ARG A 16 -9.18 4.58 6.03
CA ARG A 16 -8.63 3.30 5.58
C ARG A 16 -7.39 3.51 4.71
N ALA A 17 -7.41 4.52 3.85
CA ALA A 17 -6.30 4.82 2.97
C ALA A 17 -5.08 5.29 3.76
N LYS A 18 -5.29 6.18 4.72
CA LYS A 18 -4.20 6.67 5.57
C LYS A 18 -3.59 5.55 6.39
N SER A 19 -4.42 4.69 6.97
CA SER A 19 -3.95 3.55 7.77
C SER A 19 -3.09 2.61 6.94
N VAL A 20 -3.55 2.25 5.74
CA VAL A 20 -2.79 1.37 4.85
C VAL A 20 -1.49 2.04 4.40
N TYR A 21 -1.54 3.34 4.10
CA TYR A 21 -0.35 4.07 3.69
C TYR A 21 0.73 4.04 4.77
N PHE A 22 0.36 4.33 6.01
CA PHE A 22 1.32 4.31 7.11
C PHE A 22 1.86 2.90 7.36
N TYR A 23 1.03 1.89 7.20
CA TYR A 23 1.48 0.50 7.29
C TYR A 23 2.51 0.20 6.21
N LEU A 24 2.23 0.58 4.96
CA LEU A 24 3.18 0.36 3.86
C LEU A 24 4.48 1.12 4.11
N LEU A 25 4.38 2.35 4.60
CA LEU A 25 5.57 3.16 4.91
C LEU A 25 6.47 2.46 5.93
N ASP A 26 5.86 1.85 6.97
CA ASP A 26 6.60 1.12 7.99
C ASP A 26 7.27 -0.15 7.43
N ARG A 27 6.72 -0.71 6.36
CA ARG A 27 7.23 -1.94 5.77
C ARG A 27 8.23 -1.72 4.65
N CYS A 28 8.31 -0.49 4.14
CA CYS A 28 9.19 -0.20 3.02
C CYS A 28 10.66 -0.28 3.41
N ASP A 29 11.46 -0.71 2.44
CA ASP A 29 12.91 -0.69 2.56
C ASP A 29 13.45 0.70 2.17
N LYS A 30 14.76 0.83 2.06
CA LYS A 30 15.40 2.10 1.72
C LYS A 30 15.03 2.60 0.33
N ASP A 31 14.56 1.71 -0.54
CA ASP A 31 14.13 2.05 -1.90
C ASP A 31 12.64 2.42 -1.94
N MET A 32 12.00 2.52 -0.79
CA MET A 32 10.58 2.86 -0.64
C MET A 32 9.67 1.86 -1.34
N LYS A 33 10.01 0.59 -1.28
CA LYS A 33 9.18 -0.48 -1.82
C LYS A 33 8.94 -1.55 -0.77
N CYS A 34 7.78 -2.19 -0.87
CA CYS A 34 7.39 -3.28 0.00
C CYS A 34 6.40 -4.18 -0.73
N PHE A 35 6.20 -5.39 -0.21
CA PHE A 35 5.33 -6.34 -0.88
C PHE A 35 4.53 -7.20 0.10
N PRO A 36 3.84 -6.59 1.07
CA PRO A 36 2.98 -7.36 1.97
C PRO A 36 1.74 -7.83 1.22
N GLY A 37 1.28 -9.03 1.54
CA GLY A 37 0.05 -9.55 0.95
C GLY A 37 -1.18 -8.86 1.53
N ILE A 38 -2.29 -8.91 0.79
CA ILE A 38 -3.56 -8.32 1.23
C ILE A 38 -4.00 -8.93 2.58
N LYS A 39 -3.87 -10.26 2.72
CA LYS A 39 -4.23 -10.93 3.98
C LYS A 39 -3.38 -10.45 5.15
N THR A 40 -2.10 -10.24 4.90
CA THR A 40 -1.18 -9.77 5.93
C THR A 40 -1.56 -8.36 6.40
N ILE A 41 -1.83 -7.46 5.47
CA ILE A 41 -2.27 -6.11 5.79
C ILE A 41 -3.58 -6.13 6.57
N SER A 42 -4.54 -6.91 6.08
CA SER A 42 -5.85 -7.07 6.71
C SER A 42 -5.71 -7.52 8.16
N ARG A 43 -4.87 -8.51 8.40
CA ARG A 43 -4.65 -9.06 9.73
C ARG A 43 -4.00 -8.04 10.67
N HIS A 44 -2.95 -7.38 10.20
CA HIS A 44 -2.22 -6.42 11.03
C HIS A 44 -3.03 -5.18 11.37
N LEU A 45 -3.89 -4.74 10.45
CA LEU A 45 -4.69 -3.53 10.66
C LEU A 45 -6.10 -3.83 11.18
N SER A 46 -6.46 -5.11 11.30
CA SER A 46 -7.79 -5.54 11.78
C SER A 46 -8.92 -4.97 10.92
N ILE A 47 -8.73 -4.97 9.61
CA ILE A 47 -9.74 -4.55 8.64
C ILE A 47 -9.93 -5.65 7.61
N SER A 48 -11.05 -5.63 6.90
CA SER A 48 -11.35 -6.65 5.91
C SER A 48 -10.41 -6.54 4.70
N GLU A 49 -10.23 -7.64 3.98
CA GLU A 49 -9.44 -7.64 2.75
C GLU A 49 -10.05 -6.72 1.71
N SER A 50 -11.38 -6.64 1.64
CA SER A 50 -12.06 -5.72 0.74
C SER A 50 -11.71 -4.27 1.05
N THR A 51 -11.65 -3.94 2.35
CA THR A 51 -11.27 -2.59 2.79
C THR A 51 -9.82 -2.29 2.41
N VAL A 52 -8.92 -3.28 2.55
CA VAL A 52 -7.53 -3.11 2.16
C VAL A 52 -7.43 -2.82 0.66
N ARG A 53 -8.15 -3.57 -0.17
CA ARG A 53 -8.14 -3.35 -1.62
C ARG A 53 -8.64 -1.97 -2.00
N ARG A 54 -9.71 -1.52 -1.35
CA ARG A 54 -10.26 -0.16 -1.59
C ARG A 54 -9.25 0.90 -1.19
N ALA A 55 -8.59 0.71 -0.04
CA ALA A 55 -7.58 1.65 0.44
C ALA A 55 -6.42 1.75 -0.54
N ILE A 56 -5.95 0.62 -1.05
CA ILE A 56 -4.86 0.61 -2.03
C ILE A 56 -5.28 1.37 -3.29
N LYS A 57 -6.51 1.15 -3.75
CA LYS A 57 -7.02 1.87 -4.91
C LYS A 57 -7.10 3.37 -4.66
N ASP A 58 -7.54 3.77 -3.46
CA ASP A 58 -7.57 5.18 -3.06
C ASP A 58 -6.19 5.79 -3.17
N LEU A 59 -5.17 5.07 -2.69
CA LEU A 59 -3.79 5.54 -2.71
C LEU A 59 -3.23 5.61 -4.13
N GLU A 60 -3.55 4.64 -4.97
CA GLU A 60 -3.15 4.67 -6.36
C GLU A 60 -3.77 5.86 -7.10
N ASN A 61 -5.07 6.09 -6.87
CA ASN A 61 -5.79 7.19 -7.50
C ASN A 61 -5.24 8.55 -7.05
N ALA A 62 -4.77 8.64 -5.81
CA ALA A 62 -4.15 9.85 -5.28
C ALA A 62 -2.69 9.98 -5.69
N LYS A 63 -2.16 9.01 -6.43
CA LYS A 63 -0.78 8.98 -6.91
C LYS A 63 0.23 8.99 -5.75
N LEU A 64 -0.14 8.34 -4.66
CA LEU A 64 0.74 8.20 -3.50
C LEU A 64 1.54 6.91 -3.54
N ILE A 65 1.03 5.90 -4.24
CA ILE A 65 1.73 4.64 -4.43
C ILE A 65 1.59 4.18 -5.87
N ARG A 66 2.52 3.33 -6.27
CA ARG A 66 2.47 2.62 -7.54
C ARG A 66 2.47 1.13 -7.22
N LYS A 67 1.57 0.40 -7.84
CA LYS A 67 1.48 -1.05 -7.65
C LYS A 67 2.03 -1.76 -8.87
N GLU A 68 2.86 -2.76 -8.65
CA GLU A 68 3.40 -3.60 -9.69
C GLU A 68 3.05 -5.05 -9.40
N ILE A 69 2.38 -5.70 -10.35
CA ILE A 69 1.95 -7.09 -10.21
C ILE A 69 3.11 -8.00 -10.55
N ARG A 70 3.41 -8.93 -9.64
CA ARG A 70 4.45 -9.94 -9.85
C ARG A 70 3.80 -11.25 -10.28
N VAL A 71 4.23 -11.76 -11.42
CA VAL A 71 3.73 -13.03 -11.95
C VAL A 71 4.90 -14.01 -11.99
N ARG A 72 4.66 -15.22 -11.47
CA ARG A 72 5.67 -16.28 -11.51
C ARG A 72 5.83 -16.80 -12.94
N GLY A 73 6.95 -17.49 -13.20
CA GLY A 73 7.26 -18.01 -14.52
C GLY A 73 6.23 -18.99 -15.07
N ASN A 74 5.44 -19.62 -14.21
CA ASN A 74 4.38 -20.53 -14.63
C ASN A 74 3.03 -19.83 -14.83
N GLY A 75 3.01 -18.49 -14.82
CA GLY A 75 1.79 -17.73 -14.98
C GLY A 75 0.98 -17.55 -13.71
N THR A 76 1.42 -18.10 -12.60
CA THR A 76 0.72 -17.98 -11.33
C THR A 76 0.97 -16.62 -10.70
N PHE A 77 -0.12 -15.95 -10.30
CA PHE A 77 -0.04 -14.69 -9.58
C PHE A 77 0.66 -14.90 -8.23
N SER A 78 1.67 -14.08 -7.93
CA SER A 78 2.42 -14.20 -6.68
C SER A 78 1.97 -13.13 -5.68
N SER A 79 2.51 -11.92 -5.80
CA SER A 79 2.16 -10.83 -4.90
C SER A 79 2.41 -9.51 -5.60
N ASN A 80 1.85 -8.44 -5.04
CA ASN A 80 2.08 -7.10 -5.55
C ASN A 80 3.28 -6.47 -4.86
N THR A 81 4.03 -5.70 -5.60
CA THR A 81 5.04 -4.81 -5.03
C THR A 81 4.46 -3.41 -5.02
N TYR A 82 4.58 -2.74 -3.90
CA TYR A 82 4.09 -1.37 -3.73
C TYR A 82 5.27 -0.42 -3.59
N TYR A 83 5.24 0.64 -4.38
CA TYR A 83 6.26 1.69 -4.33
C TYR A 83 5.60 2.96 -3.81
N LEU A 84 6.16 3.56 -2.78
CA LEU A 84 5.70 4.86 -2.30
C LEU A 84 6.35 5.95 -3.13
N ILE A 85 5.54 6.88 -3.60
CA ILE A 85 5.99 7.92 -4.52
C ILE A 85 6.28 9.22 -3.79
#